data_f3bc224005c6c355e6fbda02ce98f868
#
_entry.id   f3bc224005c6c355e6fbda02ce98f868
#
_cell.length_a   1.000
_cell.length_b   1.000
_cell.length_c   1.000
_cell.angle_alpha   90.00
_cell.angle_beta   90.00
_cell.angle_gamma   90.00
#
_symmetry.space_group_name_H-M   'P 1'
#
loop_
_entity.id
_entity.type
_entity.pdbx_description
1 polymer ?
#
loop_
_entity_poly.entity_id
_entity_poly.type
_entity_poly.pdbx_seq_one_letter_code
_entity_poly.pdbx_strand_id
1 'polypeptide(L)'
;MKKSFFLVILVSLVKLDVSAQPKQWSLRECCDYAVEHNITIKQQENQCRQQEIQLSNAKNQRLPDLNGSASQNFSFGRGLTAQNTYTNTNTSSTSFSLGTSVPLFTGFQIPNNIKLSQLNLEAATQDLEKAKNDIRTQVAQAYVQILYNMEIADVAHRQVSIDSAQVARLQALLNIGRASEAELAQQKATLAQGQLTATQAKNNLQLALLTMTQLLELESPEGFSVVRPQIASVGDDVIATPEDIYAAALSTKPEIQAQQLRLRATENSIKIAQAGYYPTLSFSAGLGSNYYKTSGFKADGFGKQLENNFSQYLGFNLNIPIFNRFQTRNSVRSAKIDRENQTLQLDNTKKALYKEIQQVYYNAVAAKQKLVSSLQADESSETAFRLTQAKYEQGKSTITEFNEAKNNWLKSESDLTQARYEYLYQLALIRFYSGQALML
;
A
#
# COMPACT_ATOMS: atom_id res chain seq x y z
N MET A 1 -37.35 -35.22 53.76
CA MET A 1 -37.69 -35.95 52.53
C MET A 1 -38.29 -34.96 51.54
N LYS A 2 -37.50 -34.46 50.55
CA LYS A 2 -38.05 -33.85 49.34
C LYS A 2 -36.95 -34.09 48.24
N LYS A 3 -37.29 -34.95 47.28
CA LYS A 3 -36.45 -35.28 46.12
C LYS A 3 -36.63 -34.18 45.10
N SER A 4 -35.55 -33.47 44.76
CA SER A 4 -35.51 -32.56 43.63
C SER A 4 -35.05 -33.31 42.41
N PHE A 5 -35.91 -33.35 41.40
CA PHE A 5 -35.73 -33.92 40.08
C PHE A 5 -34.91 -32.93 39.24
N PHE A 6 -33.67 -33.28 38.90
CA PHE A 6 -32.85 -32.49 37.97
C PHE A 6 -33.14 -32.96 36.55
N LEU A 7 -33.90 -32.12 35.82
CA LEU A 7 -34.19 -32.31 34.41
C LEU A 7 -33.01 -31.76 33.60
N VAL A 8 -32.13 -32.63 33.11
CA VAL A 8 -31.04 -32.27 32.18
C VAL A 8 -31.64 -32.15 30.79
N ILE A 9 -31.86 -30.92 30.32
CA ILE A 9 -32.20 -30.64 28.90
C ILE A 9 -30.91 -30.72 28.10
N LEU A 10 -30.74 -31.82 27.36
CA LEU A 10 -29.71 -32.03 26.36
C LEU A 10 -30.08 -31.20 25.12
N VAL A 11 -29.57 -29.97 25.03
CA VAL A 11 -29.70 -29.17 23.82
C VAL A 11 -28.68 -29.73 22.81
N SER A 12 -29.17 -30.57 21.91
CA SER A 12 -28.40 -30.99 20.71
C SER A 12 -28.21 -29.78 19.81
N LEU A 13 -27.00 -29.21 19.81
CA LEU A 13 -26.50 -28.25 18.82
C LEU A 13 -26.45 -28.96 17.45
N VAL A 14 -27.54 -28.90 16.71
CA VAL A 14 -27.54 -29.16 15.29
C VAL A 14 -26.75 -28.04 14.66
N LYS A 15 -25.48 -28.32 14.33
CA LYS A 15 -24.72 -27.48 13.39
C LYS A 15 -25.46 -27.60 12.06
N LEU A 16 -26.29 -26.61 11.76
CA LEU A 16 -26.73 -26.33 10.41
C LEU A 16 -25.47 -25.88 9.66
N ASP A 17 -24.81 -26.81 8.99
CA ASP A 17 -23.91 -26.48 7.90
C ASP A 17 -24.79 -25.82 6.82
N VAL A 18 -24.97 -24.51 6.96
CA VAL A 18 -25.44 -23.67 5.86
C VAL A 18 -24.32 -23.76 4.86
N SER A 19 -24.50 -24.62 3.86
CA SER A 19 -23.70 -24.63 2.63
C SER A 19 -23.92 -23.26 2.00
N ALA A 20 -23.13 -22.28 2.42
CA ALA A 20 -23.12 -20.96 1.84
C ALA A 20 -22.71 -21.16 0.38
N GLN A 21 -23.61 -20.86 -0.54
CA GLN A 21 -23.25 -20.79 -1.96
C GLN A 21 -21.99 -19.89 -2.03
N PRO A 22 -20.95 -20.32 -2.78
CA PRO A 22 -19.73 -19.55 -2.88
C PRO A 22 -20.10 -18.12 -3.31
N LYS A 23 -19.82 -17.15 -2.41
CA LYS A 23 -20.10 -15.73 -2.69
C LYS A 23 -19.29 -15.34 -3.91
N GLN A 24 -19.96 -14.92 -4.97
CA GLN A 24 -19.30 -14.32 -6.13
C GLN A 24 -19.01 -12.84 -5.83
N TRP A 25 -17.77 -12.44 -5.96
CA TRP A 25 -17.31 -11.10 -5.66
C TRP A 25 -17.32 -10.21 -6.91
N SER A 26 -17.96 -9.07 -6.83
CA SER A 26 -17.83 -8.01 -7.84
C SER A 26 -16.49 -7.26 -7.68
N LEU A 27 -16.04 -6.57 -8.72
CA LEU A 27 -14.84 -5.74 -8.65
C LEU A 27 -14.92 -4.72 -7.52
N ARG A 28 -16.07 -4.07 -7.35
CA ARG A 28 -16.30 -3.08 -6.29
C ARG A 28 -16.12 -3.70 -4.91
N GLU A 29 -16.74 -4.84 -4.65
CA GLU A 29 -16.59 -5.54 -3.37
C GLU A 29 -15.14 -5.95 -3.10
N CYS A 30 -14.42 -6.43 -4.13
CA CYS A 30 -12.98 -6.72 -4.01
C CYS A 30 -12.17 -5.47 -3.64
N CYS A 31 -12.42 -4.34 -4.32
CA CYS A 31 -11.72 -3.09 -4.04
C CYS A 31 -12.01 -2.56 -2.63
N ASP A 32 -13.28 -2.57 -2.22
CA ASP A 32 -13.68 -2.07 -0.90
C ASP A 32 -13.08 -2.95 0.21
N TYR A 33 -13.15 -4.28 0.05
CA TYR A 33 -12.57 -5.22 1.01
C TYR A 33 -11.03 -5.11 1.09
N ALA A 34 -10.34 -5.00 -0.05
CA ALA A 34 -8.89 -4.81 -0.08
C ALA A 34 -8.48 -3.51 0.63
N VAL A 35 -9.21 -2.41 0.41
CA VAL A 35 -8.94 -1.12 1.08
C VAL A 35 -9.08 -1.24 2.61
N GLU A 36 -9.98 -2.07 3.10
CA GLU A 36 -10.20 -2.26 4.54
C GLU A 36 -9.17 -3.21 5.19
N HIS A 37 -8.73 -4.24 4.46
CA HIS A 37 -7.99 -5.36 5.07
C HIS A 37 -6.50 -5.40 4.69
N ASN A 38 -6.11 -4.80 3.56
CA ASN A 38 -4.75 -4.92 3.03
C ASN A 38 -3.67 -4.38 3.98
N ILE A 39 -2.63 -5.17 4.19
CA ILE A 39 -1.52 -4.86 5.12
C ILE A 39 -0.78 -3.58 4.72
N THR A 40 -0.59 -3.33 3.42
CA THR A 40 0.10 -2.12 2.93
C THR A 40 -0.67 -0.85 3.33
N ILE A 41 -2.00 -0.88 3.25
CA ILE A 41 -2.85 0.25 3.68
C ILE A 41 -2.77 0.43 5.18
N LYS A 42 -2.83 -0.65 5.98
CA LYS A 42 -2.66 -0.59 7.45
C LYS A 42 -1.29 -0.03 7.85
N GLN A 43 -0.23 -0.34 7.10
CA GLN A 43 1.09 0.26 7.30
C GLN A 43 1.07 1.76 7.05
N GLN A 44 0.39 2.24 6.00
CA GLN A 44 0.25 3.67 5.72
C GLN A 44 -0.63 4.39 6.76
N GLU A 45 -1.68 3.74 7.25
CA GLU A 45 -2.45 4.27 8.40
C GLU A 45 -1.59 4.44 9.65
N ASN A 46 -0.71 3.48 9.94
CA ASN A 46 0.23 3.60 11.04
C ASN A 46 1.24 4.74 10.83
N GLN A 47 1.66 5.00 9.58
CA GLN A 47 2.46 6.18 9.24
C GLN A 47 1.69 7.49 9.55
N CYS A 48 0.41 7.58 9.20
CA CYS A 48 -0.42 8.73 9.58
C CYS A 48 -0.49 8.90 11.10
N ARG A 49 -0.73 7.83 11.85
CA ARG A 49 -0.73 7.87 13.33
C ARG A 49 0.61 8.32 13.90
N GLN A 50 1.73 7.92 13.31
CA GLN A 50 3.06 8.42 13.71
C GLN A 50 3.18 9.93 13.49
N GLN A 51 2.66 10.46 12.37
CA GLN A 51 2.65 11.91 12.12
C GLN A 51 1.71 12.66 13.08
N GLU A 52 0.60 12.08 13.49
CA GLU A 52 -0.27 12.62 14.55
C GLU A 52 0.48 12.77 15.88
N ILE A 53 1.24 11.74 16.27
CA ILE A 53 2.08 11.77 17.47
C ILE A 53 3.17 12.85 17.34
N GLN A 54 3.80 12.99 16.17
CA GLN A 54 4.79 14.05 15.93
C GLN A 54 4.17 15.45 16.03
N LEU A 55 2.96 15.65 15.51
CA LEU A 55 2.22 16.89 15.67
C LEU A 55 1.88 17.15 17.15
N SER A 56 1.46 16.13 17.89
CA SER A 56 1.23 16.23 19.33
C SER A 56 2.51 16.62 20.08
N ASN A 57 3.63 15.98 19.78
CA ASN A 57 4.93 16.32 20.35
C ASN A 57 5.32 17.77 20.03
N ALA A 58 5.16 18.23 18.80
CA ALA A 58 5.45 19.61 18.42
C ALA A 58 4.56 20.62 19.19
N LYS A 59 3.28 20.30 19.41
CA LYS A 59 2.37 21.12 20.23
C LYS A 59 2.79 21.15 21.70
N ASN A 60 3.24 20.02 22.23
CA ASN A 60 3.60 19.85 23.63
C ASN A 60 4.95 20.52 23.99
N GLN A 61 5.79 20.84 22.99
CA GLN A 61 7.02 21.60 23.22
C GLN A 61 6.81 22.98 23.94
N ARG A 62 5.58 23.44 24.00
CA ARG A 62 5.21 24.68 24.73
C ARG A 62 4.99 24.48 26.23
N LEU A 63 4.80 23.23 26.65
CA LEU A 63 4.48 22.90 28.03
C LEU A 63 5.75 22.88 28.87
N PRO A 64 5.65 23.13 30.19
CA PRO A 64 6.76 22.91 31.09
C PRO A 64 7.09 21.42 31.17
N ASP A 65 8.39 21.11 31.26
CA ASP A 65 8.85 19.80 31.67
C ASP A 65 8.90 19.72 33.21
N LEU A 66 9.00 18.50 33.74
CA LEU A 66 9.25 18.28 35.15
C LEU A 66 10.23 17.11 35.29
N ASN A 67 11.42 17.41 35.80
CA ASN A 67 12.50 16.45 35.95
C ASN A 67 12.93 16.36 37.41
N GLY A 68 12.97 15.12 37.93
CA GLY A 68 13.56 14.81 39.23
C GLY A 68 14.91 14.11 39.04
N SER A 69 15.90 14.53 39.82
CA SER A 69 17.19 13.83 39.85
C SER A 69 17.67 13.58 41.27
N ALA A 70 18.35 12.44 41.44
CA ALA A 70 19.07 12.10 42.65
C ALA A 70 20.49 11.64 42.26
N SER A 71 21.50 12.17 42.92
CA SER A 71 22.87 11.76 42.65
C SER A 71 23.63 11.51 43.96
N GLN A 72 24.49 10.53 43.90
CA GLN A 72 25.43 10.17 44.96
C GLN A 72 26.85 10.19 44.40
N ASN A 73 27.70 11.04 44.96
CA ASN A 73 29.09 11.17 44.57
C ASN A 73 30.01 10.83 45.73
N PHE A 74 31.02 10.01 45.46
CA PHE A 74 32.14 9.77 46.38
C PHE A 74 33.39 10.31 45.70
N SER A 75 34.12 11.15 46.40
CA SER A 75 35.39 11.70 45.94
C SER A 75 36.50 11.30 46.91
N PHE A 76 37.59 10.77 46.38
CA PHE A 76 38.74 10.30 47.13
C PHE A 76 39.99 11.10 46.68
N GLY A 77 40.74 11.64 47.61
CA GLY A 77 41.97 12.34 47.30
C GLY A 77 42.14 13.65 48.02
N ARG A 78 42.92 14.59 47.44
CA ARG A 78 43.25 15.85 48.08
C ARG A 78 42.13 16.87 47.80
N GLY A 79 41.51 17.35 48.87
CA GLY A 79 40.42 18.34 48.81
C GLY A 79 40.65 19.50 49.73
N LEU A 80 39.85 20.59 49.50
CA LEU A 80 39.86 21.79 50.37
C LEU A 80 38.98 21.51 51.58
N THR A 81 39.48 21.80 52.76
CA THR A 81 38.73 21.74 54.04
C THR A 81 37.96 23.04 54.28
N ALA A 82 37.05 23.03 55.27
CA ALA A 82 36.32 24.21 55.72
C ALA A 82 37.26 25.35 56.25
N GLN A 83 38.50 25.02 56.61
CA GLN A 83 39.50 25.96 57.05
C GLN A 83 40.41 26.46 55.90
N ASN A 84 40.00 26.28 54.65
CA ASN A 84 40.74 26.64 53.45
C ASN A 84 42.15 26.01 53.33
N THR A 85 42.36 24.80 53.91
CA THR A 85 43.61 24.04 53.78
C THR A 85 43.38 22.83 52.92
N TYR A 86 44.41 22.45 52.12
CA TYR A 86 44.36 21.22 51.31
C TYR A 86 44.84 20.05 52.12
N THR A 87 43.99 19.06 52.26
CA THR A 87 44.35 17.76 52.88
C THR A 87 43.76 16.58 52.12
N ASN A 88 44.27 15.39 52.34
CA ASN A 88 43.67 14.18 51.78
C ASN A 88 42.35 13.92 52.52
N THR A 89 41.25 14.09 51.82
CA THR A 89 39.91 13.92 52.38
C THR A 89 39.04 13.08 51.42
N ASN A 90 38.25 12.19 52.00
CA ASN A 90 37.19 11.51 51.27
C ASN A 90 35.88 12.23 51.53
N THR A 91 35.17 12.52 50.47
CA THR A 91 33.86 13.18 50.57
C THR A 91 32.75 12.34 50.00
N SER A 92 31.60 12.42 50.60
CA SER A 92 30.37 11.79 50.13
C SER A 92 29.32 12.88 50.02
N SER A 93 28.74 13.06 48.83
CA SER A 93 27.66 14.00 48.61
C SER A 93 26.48 13.34 47.96
N THR A 94 25.31 13.55 48.53
CA THR A 94 24.03 13.16 47.95
C THR A 94 23.25 14.42 47.59
N SER A 95 22.72 14.53 46.38
CA SER A 95 21.87 15.66 46.00
C SER A 95 20.56 15.19 45.43
N PHE A 96 19.52 15.89 45.77
CA PHE A 96 18.18 15.72 45.21
C PHE A 96 17.76 17.04 44.57
N SER A 97 17.19 16.96 43.38
CA SER A 97 16.60 18.12 42.73
C SER A 97 15.33 17.76 41.98
N LEU A 98 14.38 18.69 41.97
CA LEU A 98 13.19 18.70 41.18
C LEU A 98 13.18 20.03 40.42
N GLY A 99 13.16 19.96 39.08
CA GLY A 99 13.23 21.15 38.24
C GLY A 99 12.23 21.13 37.12
N THR A 100 11.78 22.30 36.73
CA THR A 100 10.91 22.51 35.58
C THR A 100 11.46 23.63 34.72
N SER A 101 11.27 23.52 33.41
CA SER A 101 11.60 24.57 32.44
C SER A 101 10.50 24.72 31.44
N VAL A 102 10.19 25.94 31.05
CA VAL A 102 9.22 26.25 30.01
C VAL A 102 9.79 27.29 29.04
N PRO A 103 9.79 27.02 27.71
CA PRO A 103 10.21 28.01 26.74
C PRO A 103 9.12 29.06 26.57
N LEU A 104 9.45 30.32 26.90
CA LEU A 104 8.55 31.46 26.73
C LEU A 104 8.63 32.07 25.34
N PHE A 105 9.84 32.10 24.77
CA PHE A 105 10.09 32.56 23.40
C PHE A 105 11.26 31.80 22.79
N THR A 106 11.08 31.27 21.59
CA THR A 106 12.07 30.45 20.88
C THR A 106 12.37 30.97 19.46
N GLY A 107 12.28 32.29 19.24
CA GLY A 107 12.48 32.87 17.91
C GLY A 107 11.44 32.37 16.87
N PHE A 108 10.22 32.05 17.28
CA PHE A 108 9.15 31.45 16.46
C PHE A 108 9.41 30.03 16.02
N GLN A 109 10.40 29.34 16.57
CA GLN A 109 10.72 27.94 16.19
C GLN A 109 9.54 27.01 16.47
N ILE A 110 8.95 27.07 17.68
CA ILE A 110 7.85 26.17 18.09
C ILE A 110 6.61 26.34 17.19
N PRO A 111 6.07 27.56 16.93
CA PRO A 111 4.95 27.72 16.01
C PRO A 111 5.21 27.19 14.61
N ASN A 112 6.42 27.38 14.06
CA ASN A 112 6.78 26.87 12.74
C ASN A 112 6.97 25.35 12.73
N ASN A 113 7.48 24.74 13.83
CA ASN A 113 7.53 23.27 14.00
C ASN A 113 6.12 22.66 14.02
N ILE A 114 5.17 23.30 14.70
CA ILE A 114 3.77 22.85 14.72
C ILE A 114 3.20 22.88 13.30
N LYS A 115 3.41 23.97 12.56
CA LYS A 115 2.93 24.10 11.19
C LYS A 115 3.60 23.11 10.25
N LEU A 116 4.90 22.86 10.41
CA LEU A 116 5.65 21.83 9.67
C LEU A 116 5.06 20.44 9.92
N SER A 117 4.87 20.07 11.20
CA SER A 117 4.30 18.78 11.58
C SER A 117 2.86 18.60 11.09
N GLN A 118 2.06 19.69 11.07
CA GLN A 118 0.72 19.68 10.52
C GLN A 118 0.73 19.39 9.00
N LEU A 119 1.59 20.06 8.23
CA LEU A 119 1.73 19.86 6.80
C LEU A 119 2.25 18.44 6.47
N ASN A 120 3.13 17.90 7.30
CA ASN A 120 3.62 16.52 7.16
C ASN A 120 2.49 15.50 7.41
N LEU A 121 1.62 15.74 8.39
CA LEU A 121 0.44 14.90 8.62
C LEU A 121 -0.52 14.98 7.44
N GLU A 122 -0.81 16.17 6.93
CA GLU A 122 -1.65 16.36 5.75
C GLU A 122 -1.04 15.64 4.53
N ALA A 123 0.27 15.70 4.33
CA ALA A 123 0.95 14.97 3.26
C ALA A 123 0.86 13.45 3.43
N ALA A 124 1.05 12.93 4.65
CA ALA A 124 0.91 11.50 4.94
C ALA A 124 -0.53 10.98 4.69
N THR A 125 -1.54 11.82 4.96
CA THR A 125 -2.94 11.50 4.63
C THR A 125 -3.13 11.36 3.11
N GLN A 126 -2.48 12.22 2.31
CA GLN A 126 -2.51 12.09 0.85
C GLN A 126 -1.74 10.85 0.36
N ASP A 127 -0.64 10.48 1.01
CA ASP A 127 0.08 9.24 0.70
C ASP A 127 -0.78 8.00 1.01
N LEU A 128 -1.59 8.04 2.07
CA LEU A 128 -2.55 6.98 2.37
C LEU A 128 -3.62 6.86 1.27
N GLU A 129 -4.17 7.98 0.78
CA GLU A 129 -5.14 7.95 -0.33
C GLU A 129 -4.49 7.44 -1.63
N LYS A 130 -3.22 7.79 -1.88
CA LYS A 130 -2.46 7.21 -2.99
C LYS A 130 -2.34 5.70 -2.84
N ALA A 131 -1.94 5.19 -1.66
CA ALA A 131 -1.81 3.75 -1.42
C ALA A 131 -3.14 3.01 -1.61
N LYS A 132 -4.28 3.59 -1.19
CA LYS A 132 -5.61 3.02 -1.47
C LYS A 132 -5.89 2.95 -2.97
N ASN A 133 -5.53 3.98 -3.73
CA ASN A 133 -5.68 4.01 -5.18
C ASN A 133 -4.78 2.98 -5.87
N ASP A 134 -3.54 2.82 -5.42
CA ASP A 134 -2.60 1.82 -5.93
C ASP A 134 -3.15 0.39 -5.70
N ILE A 135 -3.70 0.10 -4.53
CA ILE A 135 -4.35 -1.20 -4.24
C ILE A 135 -5.60 -1.40 -5.11
N ARG A 136 -6.46 -0.39 -5.30
CA ARG A 136 -7.62 -0.49 -6.19
C ARG A 136 -7.22 -0.84 -7.62
N THR A 137 -6.16 -0.24 -8.16
CA THR A 137 -5.68 -0.56 -9.51
C THR A 137 -5.08 -1.95 -9.60
N GLN A 138 -4.34 -2.41 -8.59
CA GLN A 138 -3.82 -3.78 -8.53
C GLN A 138 -4.95 -4.82 -8.45
N VAL A 139 -5.97 -4.58 -7.64
CA VAL A 139 -7.17 -5.42 -7.53
C VAL A 139 -7.90 -5.49 -8.87
N ALA A 140 -8.09 -4.36 -9.56
CA ALA A 140 -8.73 -4.33 -10.86
C ALA A 140 -7.93 -5.11 -11.92
N GLN A 141 -6.61 -4.99 -11.91
CA GLN A 141 -5.74 -5.76 -12.81
C GLN A 141 -5.84 -7.26 -12.53
N ALA A 142 -5.78 -7.67 -11.25
CA ALA A 142 -5.92 -9.07 -10.87
C ALA A 142 -7.32 -9.62 -11.20
N TYR A 143 -8.37 -8.81 -11.05
CA TYR A 143 -9.74 -9.17 -11.39
C TYR A 143 -9.89 -9.46 -12.90
N VAL A 144 -9.37 -8.58 -13.74
CA VAL A 144 -9.35 -8.75 -15.19
C VAL A 144 -8.54 -9.98 -15.60
N GLN A 145 -7.42 -10.25 -14.92
CA GLN A 145 -6.61 -11.44 -15.17
C GLN A 145 -7.37 -12.73 -14.83
N ILE A 146 -8.18 -12.73 -13.76
CA ILE A 146 -9.05 -13.87 -13.44
C ILE A 146 -10.08 -14.07 -14.54
N LEU A 147 -10.78 -13.01 -14.96
CA LEU A 147 -11.79 -13.08 -16.01
C LEU A 147 -11.20 -13.66 -17.31
N TYR A 148 -10.03 -13.17 -17.72
CA TYR A 148 -9.30 -13.70 -18.86
C TYR A 148 -8.97 -15.19 -18.70
N ASN A 149 -8.39 -15.59 -17.57
CA ASN A 149 -8.03 -16.98 -17.34
C ASN A 149 -9.24 -17.92 -17.25
N MET A 150 -10.39 -17.43 -16.76
CA MET A 150 -11.65 -18.20 -16.77
C MET A 150 -12.08 -18.52 -18.20
N GLU A 151 -12.08 -17.53 -19.10
CA GLU A 151 -12.46 -17.74 -20.51
C GLU A 151 -11.47 -18.67 -21.22
N ILE A 152 -10.15 -18.50 -20.99
CA ILE A 152 -9.13 -19.38 -21.57
C ILE A 152 -9.30 -20.82 -21.07
N ALA A 153 -9.66 -21.03 -19.81
CA ALA A 153 -9.95 -22.36 -19.29
C ALA A 153 -11.21 -22.96 -19.95
N ASP A 154 -12.24 -22.15 -20.19
CA ASP A 154 -13.46 -22.59 -20.88
C ASP A 154 -13.17 -22.94 -22.36
N VAL A 155 -12.36 -22.15 -23.07
CA VAL A 155 -11.92 -22.46 -24.45
C VAL A 155 -11.12 -23.75 -24.48
N ALA A 156 -10.16 -23.95 -23.58
CA ALA A 156 -9.36 -25.18 -23.50
C ALA A 156 -10.21 -26.41 -23.18
N HIS A 157 -11.23 -26.25 -22.33
CA HIS A 157 -12.17 -27.33 -22.01
C HIS A 157 -13.03 -27.72 -23.24
N ARG A 158 -13.51 -26.73 -24.01
CA ARG A 158 -14.22 -26.97 -25.27
C ARG A 158 -13.33 -27.68 -26.27
N GLN A 159 -12.05 -27.33 -26.40
CA GLN A 159 -11.09 -28.02 -27.24
C GLN A 159 -11.02 -29.50 -26.88
N VAL A 160 -10.84 -29.84 -25.60
CA VAL A 160 -10.79 -31.25 -25.14
C VAL A 160 -12.08 -31.99 -25.49
N SER A 161 -13.23 -31.34 -25.33
CA SER A 161 -14.53 -31.92 -25.68
C SER A 161 -14.64 -32.25 -27.18
N ILE A 162 -14.26 -31.31 -28.06
CA ILE A 162 -14.24 -31.50 -29.50
C ILE A 162 -13.28 -32.64 -29.90
N ASP A 163 -12.06 -32.63 -29.37
CA ASP A 163 -11.03 -33.63 -29.67
C ASP A 163 -11.42 -35.03 -29.17
N SER A 164 -12.07 -35.12 -28.00
CA SER A 164 -12.59 -36.38 -27.45
C SER A 164 -13.70 -36.97 -28.33
N ALA A 165 -14.66 -36.13 -28.76
CA ALA A 165 -15.72 -36.55 -29.69
C ALA A 165 -15.13 -37.04 -31.04
N GLN A 166 -14.08 -36.35 -31.50
CA GLN A 166 -13.41 -36.75 -32.76
C GLN A 166 -12.64 -38.07 -32.63
N VAL A 167 -11.97 -38.35 -31.50
CA VAL A 167 -11.34 -39.66 -31.23
C VAL A 167 -12.40 -40.75 -31.19
N ALA A 168 -13.53 -40.54 -30.52
CA ALA A 168 -14.63 -41.53 -30.49
C ALA A 168 -15.18 -41.82 -31.89
N ARG A 169 -15.36 -40.79 -32.72
CA ARG A 169 -15.79 -40.94 -34.12
C ARG A 169 -14.79 -41.75 -34.96
N LEU A 170 -13.49 -41.39 -34.89
CA LEU A 170 -12.45 -42.11 -35.64
C LEU A 170 -12.31 -43.55 -35.19
N GLN A 171 -12.46 -43.86 -33.90
CA GLN A 171 -12.46 -45.21 -33.37
C GLN A 171 -13.65 -46.03 -33.96
N ALA A 172 -14.83 -45.43 -34.05
CA ALA A 172 -15.98 -46.11 -34.68
C ALA A 172 -15.77 -46.34 -36.18
N LEU A 173 -15.20 -45.39 -36.91
CA LEU A 173 -14.87 -45.52 -38.34
C LEU A 173 -13.78 -46.57 -38.60
N LEU A 174 -12.77 -46.68 -37.73
CA LEU A 174 -11.72 -47.68 -37.78
C LEU A 174 -12.33 -49.08 -37.61
N ASN A 175 -13.24 -49.27 -36.69
CA ASN A 175 -13.90 -50.57 -36.43
C ASN A 175 -14.69 -51.11 -37.64
N ILE A 176 -15.13 -50.22 -38.54
CA ILE A 176 -15.83 -50.57 -39.79
C ILE A 176 -14.93 -50.46 -41.05
N GLY A 177 -13.61 -50.29 -40.85
CA GLY A 177 -12.61 -50.23 -41.92
C GLY A 177 -12.63 -48.90 -42.74
N ARG A 178 -13.21 -47.82 -42.24
CA ARG A 178 -13.34 -46.52 -42.92
C ARG A 178 -12.40 -45.41 -42.42
N ALA A 179 -11.52 -45.70 -41.47
CA ALA A 179 -10.45 -44.83 -41.00
C ALA A 179 -9.16 -45.64 -40.84
N SER A 180 -8.00 -44.97 -40.85
CA SER A 180 -6.71 -45.60 -40.63
C SER A 180 -6.30 -45.52 -39.13
N GLU A 181 -5.46 -46.50 -38.72
CA GLU A 181 -4.84 -46.46 -37.38
C GLU A 181 -3.98 -45.20 -37.18
N ALA A 182 -3.34 -44.71 -38.25
CA ALA A 182 -2.52 -43.52 -38.24
C ALA A 182 -3.35 -42.26 -37.93
N GLU A 183 -4.53 -42.11 -38.53
CA GLU A 183 -5.45 -40.98 -38.24
C GLU A 183 -5.95 -41.01 -36.79
N LEU A 184 -6.29 -42.19 -36.28
CA LEU A 184 -6.70 -42.36 -34.89
C LEU A 184 -5.56 -42.05 -33.94
N ALA A 185 -4.33 -42.53 -34.21
CA ALA A 185 -3.16 -42.24 -33.40
C ALA A 185 -2.85 -40.74 -33.37
N GLN A 186 -2.91 -40.05 -34.52
CA GLN A 186 -2.74 -38.61 -34.64
C GLN A 186 -3.78 -37.83 -33.81
N GLN A 187 -5.05 -38.23 -33.88
CA GLN A 187 -6.11 -37.56 -33.12
C GLN A 187 -6.01 -37.80 -31.61
N LYS A 188 -5.57 -39.01 -31.19
CA LYS A 188 -5.26 -39.28 -29.77
C LYS A 188 -4.12 -38.40 -29.26
N ALA A 189 -3.09 -38.15 -30.07
CA ALA A 189 -2.01 -37.24 -29.75
C ALA A 189 -2.52 -35.79 -29.63
N THR A 190 -3.41 -35.33 -30.52
CA THR A 190 -4.06 -34.01 -30.46
C THR A 190 -4.91 -33.86 -29.19
N LEU A 191 -5.69 -34.88 -28.81
CA LEU A 191 -6.46 -34.90 -27.57
C LEU A 191 -5.55 -34.78 -26.34
N ALA A 192 -4.46 -35.56 -26.29
CA ALA A 192 -3.50 -35.49 -25.18
C ALA A 192 -2.87 -34.11 -25.05
N GLN A 193 -2.52 -33.44 -26.15
CA GLN A 193 -2.03 -32.08 -26.18
C GLN A 193 -3.11 -31.09 -25.70
N GLY A 194 -4.37 -31.26 -26.11
CA GLY A 194 -5.50 -30.46 -25.62
C GLY A 194 -5.70 -30.59 -24.11
N GLN A 195 -5.60 -31.82 -23.57
CA GLN A 195 -5.69 -32.08 -22.13
C GLN A 195 -4.56 -31.38 -21.34
N LEU A 196 -3.33 -31.39 -21.89
CA LEU A 196 -2.20 -30.65 -21.29
C LEU A 196 -2.50 -29.16 -21.26
N THR A 197 -2.98 -28.59 -22.37
CA THR A 197 -3.36 -27.15 -22.46
C THR A 197 -4.47 -26.83 -21.47
N ALA A 198 -5.50 -27.64 -21.33
CA ALA A 198 -6.58 -27.44 -20.36
C ALA A 198 -6.07 -27.50 -18.91
N THR A 199 -5.14 -28.40 -18.60
CA THR A 199 -4.50 -28.45 -17.28
C THR A 199 -3.71 -27.19 -16.98
N GLN A 200 -2.94 -26.68 -17.95
CA GLN A 200 -2.18 -25.43 -17.81
C GLN A 200 -3.12 -24.22 -17.62
N ALA A 201 -4.20 -24.14 -18.40
CA ALA A 201 -5.19 -23.07 -18.28
C ALA A 201 -5.88 -23.07 -16.90
N LYS A 202 -6.26 -24.25 -16.41
CA LYS A 202 -6.81 -24.42 -15.06
C LYS A 202 -5.82 -23.99 -13.98
N ASN A 203 -4.56 -24.37 -14.12
CA ASN A 203 -3.51 -23.96 -13.18
C ASN A 203 -3.31 -22.42 -13.19
N ASN A 204 -3.29 -21.81 -14.38
CA ASN A 204 -3.16 -20.35 -14.49
C ASN A 204 -4.35 -19.61 -13.83
N LEU A 205 -5.56 -20.14 -13.95
CA LEU A 205 -6.73 -19.62 -13.24
C LEU A 205 -6.55 -19.72 -11.72
N GLN A 206 -6.07 -20.84 -11.20
CA GLN A 206 -5.83 -21.01 -9.76
C GLN A 206 -4.76 -20.03 -9.25
N LEU A 207 -3.69 -19.80 -10.01
CA LEU A 207 -2.66 -18.83 -9.66
C LEU A 207 -3.20 -17.38 -9.68
N ALA A 208 -4.09 -17.05 -10.62
CA ALA A 208 -4.73 -15.74 -10.65
C ALA A 208 -5.67 -15.54 -9.44
N LEU A 209 -6.45 -16.56 -9.08
CA LEU A 209 -7.28 -16.54 -7.87
C LEU A 209 -6.42 -16.39 -6.59
N LEU A 210 -5.29 -17.11 -6.51
CA LEU A 210 -4.34 -16.98 -5.40
C LEU A 210 -3.79 -15.54 -5.30
N THR A 211 -3.41 -14.93 -6.43
CA THR A 211 -2.93 -13.55 -6.45
C THR A 211 -3.98 -12.57 -5.92
N MET A 212 -5.23 -12.74 -6.34
CA MET A 212 -6.33 -11.91 -5.85
C MET A 212 -6.57 -12.11 -4.35
N THR A 213 -6.62 -13.34 -3.88
CA THR A 213 -6.87 -13.63 -2.45
C THR A 213 -5.76 -13.11 -1.56
N GLN A 214 -4.50 -13.07 -2.04
CA GLN A 214 -3.40 -12.39 -1.35
C GLN A 214 -3.59 -10.87 -1.28
N LEU A 215 -4.05 -10.21 -2.35
CA LEU A 215 -4.36 -8.77 -2.32
C LEU A 215 -5.50 -8.45 -1.36
N LEU A 216 -6.45 -9.38 -1.21
CA LEU A 216 -7.57 -9.28 -0.28
C LEU A 216 -7.24 -9.74 1.14
N GLU A 217 -6.02 -10.26 1.41
CA GLU A 217 -5.61 -10.84 2.70
C GLU A 217 -6.54 -12.00 3.15
N LEU A 218 -7.04 -12.79 2.20
CA LEU A 218 -7.81 -14.00 2.50
C LEU A 218 -6.87 -15.18 2.75
N GLU A 219 -7.25 -16.06 3.69
CA GLU A 219 -6.41 -17.20 4.08
C GLU A 219 -6.27 -18.27 2.98
N SER A 220 -7.29 -18.44 2.14
CA SER A 220 -7.33 -19.47 1.09
C SER A 220 -8.08 -18.97 -0.14
N PRO A 221 -7.69 -19.41 -1.35
CA PRO A 221 -8.48 -19.19 -2.57
C PRO A 221 -9.70 -20.13 -2.66
N GLU A 222 -9.86 -21.08 -1.75
CA GLU A 222 -10.97 -22.03 -1.79
C GLU A 222 -12.31 -21.32 -1.56
N GLY A 223 -13.26 -21.57 -2.46
CA GLY A 223 -14.57 -20.92 -2.41
C GLY A 223 -14.60 -19.46 -2.88
N PHE A 224 -13.45 -18.89 -3.28
CA PHE A 224 -13.41 -17.55 -3.87
C PHE A 224 -13.75 -17.64 -5.36
N SER A 225 -14.69 -16.82 -5.81
CA SER A 225 -15.05 -16.67 -7.22
C SER A 225 -15.47 -15.23 -7.51
N VAL A 226 -15.30 -14.82 -8.78
CA VAL A 226 -15.64 -13.48 -9.23
C VAL A 226 -16.87 -13.50 -10.14
N VAL A 227 -17.62 -12.38 -10.12
CA VAL A 227 -18.75 -12.18 -11.04
C VAL A 227 -18.19 -11.91 -12.44
N ARG A 228 -18.75 -12.60 -13.47
CA ARG A 228 -18.48 -12.25 -14.88
C ARG A 228 -19.36 -11.06 -15.25
N PRO A 229 -18.78 -9.89 -15.55
CA PRO A 229 -19.58 -8.74 -15.97
C PRO A 229 -20.25 -9.03 -17.30
N GLN A 230 -21.50 -8.59 -17.46
CA GLN A 230 -22.12 -8.56 -18.79
C GLN A 230 -21.46 -7.44 -19.57
N ILE A 231 -20.61 -7.80 -20.53
CA ILE A 231 -19.92 -6.83 -21.36
C ILE A 231 -20.94 -6.32 -22.38
N ALA A 232 -21.41 -5.09 -22.15
CA ALA A 232 -22.19 -4.36 -23.16
C ALA A 232 -21.34 -4.25 -24.45
N SER A 233 -22.02 -4.20 -25.60
CA SER A 233 -21.32 -3.98 -26.88
C SER A 233 -20.37 -2.81 -26.76
N VAL A 234 -19.12 -2.99 -27.23
CA VAL A 234 -18.10 -1.93 -27.23
C VAL A 234 -18.68 -0.72 -27.97
N GLY A 235 -19.05 0.31 -27.21
CA GLY A 235 -19.53 1.56 -27.75
C GLY A 235 -18.38 2.34 -28.42
N ASP A 236 -18.74 3.31 -29.27
CA ASP A 236 -17.78 4.27 -29.83
C ASP A 236 -17.34 5.30 -28.76
N ASP A 237 -16.81 4.80 -27.62
CA ASP A 237 -16.33 5.64 -26.56
C ASP A 237 -15.19 6.54 -27.09
N VAL A 238 -15.41 7.84 -27.03
CA VAL A 238 -14.39 8.84 -27.36
C VAL A 238 -13.40 8.86 -26.18
N ILE A 239 -12.17 8.40 -26.45
CA ILE A 239 -11.10 8.45 -25.47
C ILE A 239 -10.63 9.91 -25.35
N ALA A 240 -10.69 10.50 -24.14
CA ALA A 240 -10.19 11.85 -23.88
C ALA A 240 -8.68 11.94 -24.17
N THR A 241 -8.20 13.12 -24.55
CA THR A 241 -6.79 13.33 -24.86
C THR A 241 -5.93 13.21 -23.61
N PRO A 242 -4.63 12.81 -23.72
CA PRO A 242 -3.72 12.76 -22.57
C PRO A 242 -3.62 14.10 -21.82
N GLU A 243 -3.73 15.22 -22.55
CA GLU A 243 -3.66 16.58 -22.01
C GLU A 243 -4.87 16.87 -21.12
N ASP A 244 -6.08 16.51 -21.56
CA ASP A 244 -7.32 16.70 -20.80
C ASP A 244 -7.32 15.86 -19.52
N ILE A 245 -6.92 14.59 -19.63
CA ILE A 245 -6.81 13.66 -18.50
C ILE A 245 -5.78 14.20 -17.50
N TYR A 246 -4.63 14.67 -17.98
CA TYR A 246 -3.57 15.20 -17.12
C TYR A 246 -3.99 16.48 -16.40
N ALA A 247 -4.69 17.39 -17.07
CA ALA A 247 -5.21 18.61 -16.47
C ALA A 247 -6.16 18.30 -15.30
N ALA A 248 -7.05 17.31 -15.48
CA ALA A 248 -7.93 16.83 -14.42
C ALA A 248 -7.14 16.15 -13.28
N ALA A 249 -6.16 15.30 -13.62
CA ALA A 249 -5.35 14.56 -12.68
C ALA A 249 -4.48 15.45 -11.78
N LEU A 250 -3.94 16.56 -12.29
CA LEU A 250 -3.12 17.51 -11.50
C LEU A 250 -3.84 18.05 -10.27
N SER A 251 -5.16 18.20 -10.32
CA SER A 251 -5.96 18.73 -9.21
C SER A 251 -6.48 17.65 -8.27
N THR A 252 -6.64 16.41 -8.75
CA THR A 252 -7.32 15.33 -8.03
C THR A 252 -6.38 14.28 -7.45
N LYS A 253 -5.20 14.08 -8.05
CA LYS A 253 -4.31 12.98 -7.65
C LYS A 253 -3.58 13.26 -6.34
N PRO A 254 -3.70 12.33 -5.35
CA PRO A 254 -3.13 12.49 -4.02
C PRO A 254 -1.61 12.67 -4.01
N GLU A 255 -0.87 12.03 -4.92
CA GLU A 255 0.58 12.13 -5.02
C GLU A 255 1.04 13.56 -5.36
N ILE A 256 0.30 14.29 -6.17
CA ILE A 256 0.60 15.70 -6.48
C ILE A 256 0.31 16.57 -5.25
N GLN A 257 -0.82 16.34 -4.59
CA GLN A 257 -1.20 17.07 -3.38
C GLN A 257 -0.19 16.84 -2.25
N ALA A 258 0.26 15.60 -2.04
CA ALA A 258 1.30 15.26 -1.07
C ALA A 258 2.60 16.04 -1.33
N GLN A 259 3.07 16.09 -2.57
CA GLN A 259 4.29 16.81 -2.93
C GLN A 259 4.14 18.33 -2.77
N GLN A 260 2.98 18.90 -3.07
CA GLN A 260 2.69 20.31 -2.82
C GLN A 260 2.70 20.65 -1.31
N LEU A 261 2.14 19.78 -0.48
CA LEU A 261 2.15 19.93 0.98
C LEU A 261 3.60 19.86 1.53
N ARG A 262 4.40 18.91 1.03
CA ARG A 262 5.83 18.83 1.38
C ARG A 262 6.61 20.05 0.95
N LEU A 263 6.33 20.62 -0.23
CA LEU A 263 6.95 21.86 -0.68
C LEU A 263 6.60 23.02 0.28
N ARG A 264 5.34 23.14 0.70
CA ARG A 264 4.93 24.14 1.74
C ARG A 264 5.60 23.86 3.08
N ALA A 265 5.83 22.61 3.45
CA ALA A 265 6.52 22.21 4.66
C ALA A 265 7.97 22.72 4.67
N THR A 266 8.69 22.67 3.54
CA THR A 266 10.06 23.19 3.45
C THR A 266 10.14 24.71 3.66
N GLU A 267 9.09 25.47 3.36
CA GLU A 267 9.04 26.92 3.67
C GLU A 267 9.04 27.15 5.19
N ASN A 268 8.36 26.29 5.96
CA ASN A 268 8.41 26.37 7.42
C ASN A 268 9.77 25.89 7.94
N SER A 269 10.42 24.93 7.30
CA SER A 269 11.80 24.52 7.65
C SER A 269 12.79 25.68 7.49
N ILE A 270 12.64 26.53 6.47
CA ILE A 270 13.45 27.75 6.32
C ILE A 270 13.20 28.71 7.51
N LYS A 271 11.93 28.92 7.90
CA LYS A 271 11.60 29.80 9.07
C LYS A 271 12.15 29.23 10.38
N ILE A 272 12.13 27.90 10.54
CA ILE A 272 12.72 27.22 11.69
C ILE A 272 14.25 27.44 11.72
N ALA A 273 14.92 27.32 10.59
CA ALA A 273 16.35 27.63 10.50
C ALA A 273 16.66 29.10 10.79
N GLN A 274 15.78 30.03 10.37
CA GLN A 274 15.90 31.47 10.66
C GLN A 274 15.67 31.78 12.14
N ALA A 275 14.96 30.92 12.88
CA ALA A 275 14.75 31.08 14.32
C ALA A 275 16.07 31.21 15.10
N GLY A 276 17.16 30.60 14.61
CA GLY A 276 18.49 30.74 15.21
C GLY A 276 19.13 32.13 15.16
N TYR A 277 18.50 33.11 14.49
CA TYR A 277 18.91 34.51 14.54
C TYR A 277 18.24 35.28 15.67
N TYR A 278 17.16 34.76 16.25
CA TYR A 278 16.39 35.47 17.28
C TYR A 278 16.83 35.05 18.68
N PRO A 279 16.65 35.92 19.68
CA PRO A 279 16.86 35.54 21.07
C PRO A 279 15.90 34.41 21.49
N THR A 280 16.28 33.67 22.53
CA THR A 280 15.40 32.70 23.18
C THR A 280 15.25 33.08 24.66
N LEU A 281 14.03 32.95 25.18
CA LEU A 281 13.69 33.20 26.57
C LEU A 281 13.05 31.97 27.17
N SER A 282 13.60 31.47 28.27
CA SER A 282 13.01 30.40 29.06
C SER A 282 12.82 30.80 30.50
N PHE A 283 11.79 30.24 31.13
CA PHE A 283 11.58 30.31 32.57
C PHE A 283 11.95 28.96 33.16
N SER A 284 12.66 28.96 34.27
CA SER A 284 13.00 27.76 35.04
C SER A 284 12.68 27.95 36.51
N ALA A 285 12.24 26.86 37.13
CA ALA A 285 11.99 26.82 38.57
C ALA A 285 12.46 25.45 39.11
N GLY A 286 12.91 25.44 40.35
CA GLY A 286 13.33 24.18 40.93
C GLY A 286 13.46 24.22 42.43
N LEU A 287 13.46 23.03 43.00
CA LEU A 287 13.70 22.72 44.39
C LEU A 287 14.92 21.81 44.49
N GLY A 288 15.73 21.98 45.49
CA GLY A 288 16.88 21.11 45.70
C GLY A 288 17.25 21.00 47.15
N SER A 289 17.89 19.92 47.52
CA SER A 289 18.55 19.75 48.79
C SER A 289 19.73 18.78 48.63
N ASN A 290 20.72 18.92 49.48
CA ASN A 290 21.90 18.08 49.46
C ASN A 290 22.41 17.69 50.87
N TYR A 291 22.97 16.53 50.91
CA TYR A 291 23.75 16.02 52.01
C TYR A 291 25.24 15.98 51.63
N TYR A 292 26.10 16.43 52.49
CA TYR A 292 27.55 16.42 52.27
C TYR A 292 28.28 15.97 53.54
N LYS A 293 29.19 15.01 53.39
CA LYS A 293 30.04 14.50 54.49
C LYS A 293 31.47 14.43 54.03
N THR A 294 32.37 15.00 54.84
CA THR A 294 33.82 14.89 54.71
C THR A 294 34.39 13.95 55.78
N SER A 295 35.22 12.97 55.39
CA SER A 295 35.86 12.05 56.35
C SER A 295 36.75 12.86 57.30
N GLY A 296 36.67 12.55 58.60
CA GLY A 296 37.45 13.24 59.64
C GLY A 296 36.79 14.52 60.22
N PHE A 297 35.64 14.92 59.67
CA PHE A 297 34.89 16.08 60.18
C PHE A 297 33.51 15.69 60.67
N LYS A 298 33.04 16.31 61.75
CA LYS A 298 31.66 16.17 62.23
C LYS A 298 30.72 16.86 61.23
N ALA A 299 29.72 16.18 60.79
CA ALA A 299 28.63 16.69 59.96
C ALA A 299 27.30 16.40 60.63
N ASP A 300 26.33 17.29 60.40
CA ASP A 300 24.95 17.04 60.80
C ASP A 300 24.38 15.76 60.12
N GLY A 301 23.43 15.14 60.81
CA GLY A 301 22.79 13.92 60.28
C GLY A 301 22.07 14.19 58.94
N PHE A 302 21.91 13.15 58.16
CA PHE A 302 21.35 13.22 56.80
C PHE A 302 20.04 14.03 56.72
N GLY A 303 19.04 13.72 57.56
CA GLY A 303 17.76 14.43 57.56
C GLY A 303 17.88 15.89 57.90
N LYS A 304 18.73 16.26 58.89
CA LYS A 304 18.94 17.64 59.29
C LYS A 304 19.66 18.44 58.22
N GLN A 305 20.59 17.86 57.47
CA GLN A 305 21.22 18.56 56.37
C GLN A 305 20.24 18.76 55.20
N LEU A 306 19.41 17.75 54.90
CA LEU A 306 18.38 17.92 53.85
C LEU A 306 17.39 19.04 54.17
N GLU A 307 17.01 19.19 55.43
CA GLU A 307 16.17 20.28 55.89
C GLU A 307 16.89 21.65 55.79
N ASN A 308 18.10 21.73 56.33
CA ASN A 308 18.88 22.99 56.37
C ASN A 308 19.34 23.44 54.96
N ASN A 309 19.62 22.49 54.05
CA ASN A 309 20.12 22.75 52.72
C ASN A 309 18.99 22.85 51.68
N PHE A 310 17.70 22.80 52.12
CA PHE A 310 16.59 22.98 51.22
C PHE A 310 16.63 24.35 50.56
N SER A 311 16.62 24.34 49.24
CA SER A 311 16.68 25.55 48.41
C SER A 311 15.64 25.53 47.31
N GLN A 312 15.17 26.67 46.92
CA GLN A 312 14.28 26.89 45.82
C GLN A 312 14.78 28.04 44.97
N TYR A 313 14.60 27.89 43.64
CA TYR A 313 14.97 28.96 42.72
C TYR A 313 13.91 29.17 41.66
N LEU A 314 13.82 30.42 41.21
CA LEU A 314 13.05 30.84 40.04
C LEU A 314 14.00 31.68 39.19
N GLY A 315 13.99 31.44 37.87
CA GLY A 315 14.91 32.13 36.98
C GLY A 315 14.37 32.31 35.58
N PHE A 316 14.78 33.40 34.95
CA PHE A 316 14.61 33.61 33.52
C PHE A 316 15.97 33.54 32.85
N ASN A 317 16.04 32.81 31.75
CA ASN A 317 17.25 32.71 30.95
C ASN A 317 16.99 33.31 29.58
N LEU A 318 17.64 34.42 29.27
CA LEU A 318 17.61 35.09 27.97
C LEU A 318 18.94 34.79 27.26
N ASN A 319 18.88 34.04 26.14
CA ASN A 319 20.04 33.78 25.31
C ASN A 319 19.92 34.56 23.99
N ILE A 320 20.92 35.43 23.71
CA ILE A 320 20.97 36.25 22.50
C ILE A 320 22.16 35.81 21.66
N PRO A 321 21.92 35.15 20.50
CA PRO A 321 23.01 34.69 19.65
C PRO A 321 23.62 35.86 18.86
N ILE A 322 24.81 36.34 19.29
CA ILE A 322 25.52 37.44 18.63
C ILE A 322 26.34 36.90 17.45
N PHE A 323 27.11 35.87 17.66
CA PHE A 323 27.91 35.19 16.62
C PHE A 323 28.03 33.70 16.92
N ASN A 324 27.57 32.86 15.97
CA ASN A 324 27.58 31.41 16.08
C ASN A 324 28.38 30.73 14.98
N ARG A 325 29.49 31.33 14.57
CA ARG A 325 30.39 30.76 13.53
C ARG A 325 29.68 30.45 12.20
N PHE A 326 28.73 31.30 11.79
CA PHE A 326 27.87 31.19 10.62
C PHE A 326 26.94 29.97 10.59
N GLN A 327 26.79 29.23 11.69
CA GLN A 327 25.96 28.03 11.74
C GLN A 327 24.52 28.30 11.29
N THR A 328 23.86 29.32 11.85
CA THR A 328 22.49 29.70 11.46
C THR A 328 22.40 30.09 9.98
N ARG A 329 23.38 30.88 9.49
CA ARG A 329 23.44 31.25 8.06
C ARG A 329 23.50 30.02 7.16
N ASN A 330 24.34 29.05 7.49
CA ASN A 330 24.51 27.83 6.71
C ASN A 330 23.29 26.91 6.80
N SER A 331 22.65 26.82 7.97
CA SER A 331 21.38 26.08 8.14
C SER A 331 20.26 26.67 7.26
N VAL A 332 20.15 28.01 7.19
CA VAL A 332 19.17 28.66 6.30
C VAL A 332 19.50 28.40 4.82
N ARG A 333 20.79 28.41 4.45
CA ARG A 333 21.21 28.08 3.06
C ARG A 333 20.88 26.62 2.70
N SER A 334 21.14 25.69 3.62
CA SER A 334 20.78 24.28 3.44
C SER A 334 19.27 24.12 3.27
N ALA A 335 18.46 24.70 4.15
CA ALA A 335 17.01 24.63 4.04
C ALA A 335 16.44 25.23 2.73
N LYS A 336 17.12 26.23 2.15
CA LYS A 336 16.75 26.77 0.83
C LYS A 336 17.05 25.78 -0.29
N ILE A 337 18.20 25.08 -0.23
CA ILE A 337 18.53 24.02 -1.18
C ILE A 337 17.55 22.85 -1.07
N ASP A 338 17.15 22.49 0.16
CA ASP A 338 16.15 21.43 0.39
C ASP A 338 14.79 21.82 -0.24
N ARG A 339 14.39 23.09 -0.17
CA ARG A 339 13.20 23.59 -0.86
C ARG A 339 13.34 23.51 -2.38
N GLU A 340 14.49 23.84 -2.93
CA GLU A 340 14.76 23.70 -4.37
C GLU A 340 14.66 22.24 -4.81
N ASN A 341 15.30 21.32 -4.07
CA ASN A 341 15.20 19.88 -4.29
C ASN A 341 13.74 19.39 -4.26
N GLN A 342 12.94 19.90 -3.29
CA GLN A 342 11.52 19.54 -3.19
C GLN A 342 10.70 20.08 -4.37
N THR A 343 11.08 21.24 -4.94
CA THR A 343 10.45 21.76 -6.16
C THR A 343 10.74 20.85 -7.35
N LEU A 344 11.99 20.43 -7.52
CA LEU A 344 12.39 19.47 -8.56
C LEU A 344 11.69 18.11 -8.38
N GLN A 345 11.50 17.67 -7.13
CA GLN A 345 10.77 16.43 -6.85
C GLN A 345 9.29 16.53 -7.24
N LEU A 346 8.62 17.66 -6.97
CA LEU A 346 7.26 17.92 -7.43
C LEU A 346 7.17 17.88 -8.97
N ASP A 347 8.11 18.53 -9.66
CA ASP A 347 8.14 18.53 -11.13
C ASP A 347 8.42 17.13 -11.69
N ASN A 348 9.28 16.35 -11.05
CA ASN A 348 9.52 14.96 -11.41
C ASN A 348 8.25 14.10 -11.24
N THR A 349 7.51 14.28 -10.13
CA THR A 349 6.24 13.58 -9.89
C THR A 349 5.20 13.94 -10.96
N LYS A 350 5.10 15.22 -11.35
CA LYS A 350 4.20 15.66 -12.43
C LYS A 350 4.57 15.01 -13.78
N LYS A 351 5.87 14.94 -14.10
CA LYS A 351 6.35 14.29 -15.34
C LYS A 351 6.07 12.79 -15.32
N ALA A 352 6.25 12.12 -14.16
CA ALA A 352 5.95 10.71 -14.01
C ALA A 352 4.45 10.44 -14.23
N LEU A 353 3.58 11.23 -13.61
CA LEU A 353 2.13 11.14 -13.80
C LEU A 353 1.72 11.36 -15.27
N TYR A 354 2.31 12.36 -15.94
CA TYR A 354 2.02 12.60 -17.37
C TYR A 354 2.44 11.42 -18.24
N LYS A 355 3.64 10.88 -18.00
CA LYS A 355 4.11 9.67 -18.69
C LYS A 355 3.17 8.48 -18.48
N GLU A 356 2.71 8.26 -17.26
CA GLU A 356 1.79 7.17 -16.93
C GLU A 356 0.45 7.32 -17.67
N ILE A 357 -0.10 8.54 -17.68
CA ILE A 357 -1.33 8.85 -18.43
C ILE A 357 -1.15 8.62 -19.93
N GLN A 358 -0.02 9.05 -20.52
CA GLN A 358 0.29 8.77 -21.91
C GLN A 358 0.38 7.28 -22.21
N GLN A 359 1.01 6.49 -21.32
CA GLN A 359 1.09 5.04 -21.48
C GLN A 359 -0.30 4.39 -21.47
N VAL A 360 -1.15 4.78 -20.51
CA VAL A 360 -2.53 4.26 -20.44
C VAL A 360 -3.32 4.64 -21.70
N TYR A 361 -3.18 5.87 -22.18
CA TYR A 361 -3.84 6.33 -23.41
C TYR A 361 -3.41 5.52 -24.63
N TYR A 362 -2.11 5.39 -24.87
CA TYR A 362 -1.60 4.63 -26.03
C TYR A 362 -1.98 3.14 -25.94
N ASN A 363 -1.95 2.56 -24.73
CA ASN A 363 -2.41 1.21 -24.51
C ASN A 363 -3.92 1.07 -24.79
N ALA A 364 -4.74 2.04 -24.41
CA ALA A 364 -6.17 2.01 -24.70
C ALA A 364 -6.48 2.11 -26.20
N VAL A 365 -5.77 2.97 -26.92
CA VAL A 365 -5.91 3.10 -28.39
C VAL A 365 -5.49 1.79 -29.08
N ALA A 366 -4.35 1.21 -28.67
CA ALA A 366 -3.87 -0.06 -29.21
C ALA A 366 -4.83 -1.21 -28.87
N ALA A 367 -5.36 -1.27 -27.64
CA ALA A 367 -6.32 -2.29 -27.22
C ALA A 367 -7.66 -2.17 -27.97
N LYS A 368 -8.14 -0.95 -28.26
CA LYS A 368 -9.33 -0.72 -29.11
C LYS A 368 -9.12 -1.30 -30.49
N GLN A 369 -7.98 -0.98 -31.14
CA GLN A 369 -7.68 -1.48 -32.47
C GLN A 369 -7.50 -3.02 -32.50
N LYS A 370 -6.82 -3.57 -31.48
CA LYS A 370 -6.66 -5.01 -31.31
C LYS A 370 -8.03 -5.70 -31.17
N LEU A 371 -8.94 -5.12 -30.38
CA LEU A 371 -10.30 -5.64 -30.19
C LEU A 371 -11.07 -5.68 -31.52
N VAL A 372 -11.07 -4.59 -32.30
CA VAL A 372 -11.74 -4.54 -33.61
C VAL A 372 -11.18 -5.60 -34.55
N SER A 373 -9.86 -5.71 -34.63
CA SER A 373 -9.21 -6.73 -35.50
C SER A 373 -9.47 -8.16 -35.04
N SER A 374 -9.48 -8.41 -33.70
CA SER A 374 -9.77 -9.72 -33.15
C SER A 374 -11.22 -10.15 -33.33
N LEU A 375 -12.18 -9.22 -33.29
CA LEU A 375 -13.59 -9.49 -33.60
C LEU A 375 -13.75 -10.00 -35.04
N GLN A 376 -13.14 -9.31 -36.00
CA GLN A 376 -13.20 -9.71 -37.42
C GLN A 376 -12.49 -11.04 -37.67
N ALA A 377 -11.35 -11.29 -36.99
CA ALA A 377 -10.60 -12.53 -37.09
C ALA A 377 -11.39 -13.70 -36.52
N ASP A 378 -12.05 -13.53 -35.40
CA ASP A 378 -12.85 -14.55 -34.73
C ASP A 378 -14.06 -14.95 -35.59
N GLU A 379 -14.87 -13.99 -36.07
CA GLU A 379 -16.01 -14.24 -36.96
C GLU A 379 -15.60 -14.99 -38.23
N SER A 380 -14.48 -14.60 -38.82
CA SER A 380 -13.97 -15.23 -40.04
C SER A 380 -13.47 -16.68 -39.77
N SER A 381 -12.75 -16.87 -38.66
CA SER A 381 -12.20 -18.19 -38.27
C SER A 381 -13.29 -19.16 -37.83
N GLU A 382 -14.31 -18.68 -37.08
CA GLU A 382 -15.49 -19.49 -36.73
C GLU A 382 -16.22 -19.97 -37.98
N THR A 383 -16.45 -19.07 -38.94
CA THR A 383 -17.10 -19.42 -40.22
C THR A 383 -16.28 -20.43 -41.01
N ALA A 384 -14.94 -20.25 -41.09
CA ALA A 384 -14.05 -21.19 -41.76
C ALA A 384 -14.06 -22.58 -41.08
N PHE A 385 -14.01 -22.59 -39.73
CA PHE A 385 -14.10 -23.86 -39.00
C PHE A 385 -15.43 -24.58 -39.25
N ARG A 386 -16.55 -23.90 -39.13
CA ARG A 386 -17.89 -24.50 -39.36
C ARG A 386 -18.02 -25.08 -40.76
N LEU A 387 -17.54 -24.39 -41.79
CA LEU A 387 -17.56 -24.89 -43.18
C LEU A 387 -16.62 -26.09 -43.38
N THR A 388 -15.41 -26.05 -42.78
CA THR A 388 -14.45 -27.14 -42.86
C THR A 388 -14.95 -28.38 -42.12
N GLN A 389 -15.57 -28.20 -40.96
CA GLN A 389 -16.22 -29.25 -40.19
C GLN A 389 -17.30 -29.95 -41.03
N ALA A 390 -18.19 -29.20 -41.68
CA ALA A 390 -19.23 -29.75 -42.52
C ALA A 390 -18.65 -30.55 -43.73
N LYS A 391 -17.56 -30.06 -44.36
CA LYS A 391 -16.86 -30.78 -45.42
C LYS A 391 -16.21 -32.09 -44.89
N TYR A 392 -15.58 -32.04 -43.73
CA TYR A 392 -14.94 -33.17 -43.08
C TYR A 392 -15.96 -34.25 -42.71
N GLU A 393 -17.13 -33.87 -42.21
CA GLU A 393 -18.23 -34.78 -41.91
C GLU A 393 -18.77 -35.51 -43.16
N GLN A 394 -18.70 -34.87 -44.34
CA GLN A 394 -19.05 -35.45 -45.63
C GLN A 394 -17.89 -36.21 -46.30
N GLY A 395 -16.72 -36.30 -45.67
CA GLY A 395 -15.53 -36.94 -46.23
C GLY A 395 -14.83 -36.16 -47.36
N LYS A 396 -15.12 -34.84 -47.49
CA LYS A 396 -14.58 -33.92 -48.50
C LYS A 396 -13.41 -33.07 -48.01
N SER A 397 -12.98 -33.25 -46.79
CA SER A 397 -11.82 -32.57 -46.16
C SER A 397 -11.03 -33.58 -45.32
N THR A 398 -9.73 -33.31 -45.12
CA THR A 398 -8.86 -34.16 -44.33
C THR A 398 -8.96 -33.83 -42.83
N ILE A 399 -8.52 -34.74 -41.95
CA ILE A 399 -8.42 -34.52 -40.52
C ILE A 399 -7.43 -33.38 -40.18
N THR A 400 -6.40 -33.20 -41.02
CA THR A 400 -5.42 -32.12 -40.86
C THR A 400 -6.06 -30.75 -41.09
N GLU A 401 -6.83 -30.59 -42.19
CA GLU A 401 -7.55 -29.34 -42.46
C GLU A 401 -8.59 -29.03 -41.38
N PHE A 402 -9.29 -30.04 -40.86
CA PHE A 402 -10.21 -29.91 -39.74
C PHE A 402 -9.50 -29.39 -38.48
N ASN A 403 -8.38 -30.03 -38.11
CA ASN A 403 -7.62 -29.62 -36.93
C ASN A 403 -7.00 -28.24 -37.08
N GLU A 404 -6.52 -27.87 -38.28
CA GLU A 404 -5.99 -26.53 -38.55
C GLU A 404 -7.09 -25.46 -38.42
N ALA A 405 -8.24 -25.65 -39.05
CA ALA A 405 -9.35 -24.70 -38.94
C ALA A 405 -9.86 -24.58 -37.49
N LYS A 406 -9.96 -25.69 -36.75
CA LYS A 406 -10.31 -25.70 -35.32
C LYS A 406 -9.30 -24.90 -34.49
N ASN A 407 -8.02 -25.18 -34.67
CA ASN A 407 -6.98 -24.51 -33.90
C ASN A 407 -6.92 -23.00 -34.19
N ASN A 408 -7.12 -22.60 -35.45
CA ASN A 408 -7.21 -21.17 -35.83
C ASN A 408 -8.41 -20.47 -35.18
N TRP A 409 -9.58 -21.12 -35.14
CA TRP A 409 -10.76 -20.58 -34.47
C TRP A 409 -10.54 -20.45 -32.94
N LEU A 410 -10.09 -21.53 -32.27
CA LEU A 410 -9.86 -21.49 -30.81
C LEU A 410 -8.79 -20.44 -30.42
N LYS A 411 -7.79 -20.24 -31.28
CA LYS A 411 -6.80 -19.21 -31.11
C LYS A 411 -7.42 -17.81 -31.25
N SER A 412 -8.22 -17.58 -32.31
CA SER A 412 -8.85 -16.26 -32.51
C SER A 412 -9.86 -15.92 -31.43
N GLU A 413 -10.60 -16.91 -30.90
CA GLU A 413 -11.49 -16.73 -29.73
C GLU A 413 -10.70 -16.35 -28.48
N SER A 414 -9.53 -16.98 -28.25
CA SER A 414 -8.64 -16.61 -27.12
C SER A 414 -8.08 -15.20 -27.27
N ASP A 415 -7.63 -14.85 -28.50
CA ASP A 415 -7.10 -13.53 -28.82
C ASP A 415 -8.18 -12.42 -28.67
N LEU A 416 -9.43 -12.71 -29.11
CA LEU A 416 -10.58 -11.81 -28.91
C LEU A 416 -10.87 -11.61 -27.42
N THR A 417 -10.91 -12.68 -26.66
CA THR A 417 -11.15 -12.62 -25.22
C THR A 417 -10.10 -11.74 -24.52
N GLN A 418 -8.83 -11.95 -24.84
CA GLN A 418 -7.75 -11.13 -24.30
C GLN A 418 -7.92 -9.65 -24.69
N ALA A 419 -8.17 -9.37 -25.96
CA ALA A 419 -8.31 -8.01 -26.47
C ALA A 419 -9.50 -7.28 -25.80
N ARG A 420 -10.60 -7.99 -25.57
CA ARG A 420 -11.80 -7.47 -24.91
C ARG A 420 -11.53 -7.03 -23.46
N TYR A 421 -10.92 -7.89 -22.64
CA TYR A 421 -10.63 -7.58 -21.25
C TYR A 421 -9.51 -6.55 -21.12
N GLU A 422 -8.51 -6.58 -22.00
CA GLU A 422 -7.46 -5.57 -22.07
C GLU A 422 -8.04 -4.16 -22.36
N TYR A 423 -8.93 -4.05 -23.34
CA TYR A 423 -9.59 -2.78 -23.66
C TYR A 423 -10.43 -2.26 -22.49
N LEU A 424 -11.25 -3.10 -21.86
CA LEU A 424 -12.06 -2.73 -20.71
C LEU A 424 -11.21 -2.21 -19.55
N TYR A 425 -10.10 -2.88 -19.26
CA TYR A 425 -9.19 -2.45 -18.21
C TYR A 425 -8.55 -1.08 -18.52
N GLN A 426 -8.05 -0.89 -19.74
CA GLN A 426 -7.47 0.39 -20.14
C GLN A 426 -8.49 1.54 -20.11
N LEU A 427 -9.72 1.28 -20.54
CA LEU A 427 -10.79 2.25 -20.46
C LEU A 427 -11.15 2.62 -19.01
N ALA A 428 -11.21 1.62 -18.12
CA ALA A 428 -11.45 1.84 -16.70
C ALA A 428 -10.31 2.68 -16.06
N LEU A 429 -9.05 2.44 -16.46
CA LEU A 429 -7.91 3.25 -16.01
C LEU A 429 -8.01 4.71 -16.52
N ILE A 430 -8.38 4.95 -17.77
CA ILE A 430 -8.56 6.31 -18.29
C ILE A 430 -9.61 7.07 -17.46
N ARG A 431 -10.77 6.43 -17.20
CA ARG A 431 -11.82 7.01 -16.36
C ARG A 431 -11.32 7.30 -14.94
N PHE A 432 -10.53 6.38 -14.38
CA PHE A 432 -9.92 6.55 -13.06
C PHE A 432 -8.91 7.71 -13.01
N TYR A 433 -8.06 7.89 -14.04
CA TYR A 433 -7.17 9.05 -14.12
C TYR A 433 -7.92 10.37 -14.35
N SER A 434 -9.09 10.32 -14.96
CA SER A 434 -10.00 11.47 -15.09
C SER A 434 -10.79 11.78 -13.82
N GLY A 435 -10.55 11.05 -12.70
CA GLY A 435 -11.19 11.28 -11.40
C GLY A 435 -12.49 10.53 -11.16
N GLN A 436 -12.85 9.57 -12.02
CA GLN A 436 -14.03 8.71 -11.83
C GLN A 436 -13.66 7.47 -10.99
N ALA A 437 -14.69 6.80 -10.44
CA ALA A 437 -14.49 5.53 -9.75
C ALA A 437 -14.00 4.43 -10.72
N LEU A 438 -13.14 3.54 -10.23
CA LEU A 438 -12.64 2.40 -11.00
C LEU A 438 -13.75 1.35 -11.12
N MET A 439 -14.35 1.23 -12.31
CA MET A 439 -15.41 0.25 -12.65
C MET A 439 -15.11 -0.37 -14.02
N LEU A 440 -15.40 -1.68 -14.15
CA LEU A 440 -15.31 -2.43 -15.42
C LEU A 440 -16.65 -2.46 -16.15
#